data_476065eb8668ca1c6e187c06229cad53
#
_entry.id   476065eb8668ca1c6e187c06229cad53
#
_cell.length_a   1.000
_cell.length_b   1.000
_cell.length_c   1.000
_cell.angle_alpha   90.00
_cell.angle_beta   90.00
_cell.angle_gamma   90.00
#
_symmetry.space_group_name_H-M   'P 1'
#
loop_
_entity.id
_entity.type
_entity.pdbx_description
1 polymer ?
#
loop_
_entity_poly.entity_id
_entity_poly.type
_entity_poly.pdbx_seq_one_letter_code
_entity_poly.pdbx_strand_id
1 'polypeptide(L)'
;GRKFFTMDYLRDYVKILSFYKMNELQVHLNDNGFVEFFDNDWNKTYAAFRLESERFPGLTAKDGSYTKEEFRDFQIMAARYGVNVIPEIDVPAHSLAFTHYNPRLAADKKEYGMDHLDLYKPEVYEFVDVLFDEYLSGENPVFVGPEVHIGTDEYNQKEAEQFRHFTNHYLDFVSKYGKTPRLWGSLSMMKGNTPVDLKGKVVSAWNHGWMDVQTCLDAGAKVVNLCDGLLYIVPAVNYYHDFLDYQWLYESWMPEMMRKDDPKMTVRHPNFLGAMLAVWNDRVGNGISEQDVHLRTFPGLQVACEKMWKGENADKVPFEQFMALCAVTPEAPGVNLLAKVDKQTTLTETGKEVTLSGTEVVTTEVDEIGYPYAVEFELCPDATPNADAILFKGP
;
A
#
# COMPACT_ATOMS: atom_id res chain seq x y z
N GLY A 1 -1.26 0.63 -2.36
CA GLY A 1 -1.65 0.24 -3.70
C GLY A 1 -2.48 1.30 -4.42
N ARG A 2 -2.69 1.18 -5.67
CA ARG A 2 -3.50 1.95 -6.64
C ARG A 2 -3.16 3.44 -6.76
N LYS A 3 -3.14 4.21 -5.67
CA LYS A 3 -2.77 5.63 -5.66
C LYS A 3 -1.25 5.82 -5.71
N PHE A 4 -0.77 6.87 -6.38
CA PHE A 4 0.63 7.30 -6.29
C PHE A 4 0.89 7.98 -4.94
N PHE A 5 2.04 7.67 -4.36
CA PHE A 5 2.60 8.34 -3.20
C PHE A 5 3.94 8.96 -3.57
N THR A 6 4.18 10.19 -3.16
CA THR A 6 5.44 10.88 -3.45
C THR A 6 6.60 10.19 -2.74
N MET A 7 7.80 10.33 -3.30
CA MET A 7 8.99 9.76 -2.69
C MET A 7 9.29 10.40 -1.32
N ASP A 8 8.97 11.67 -1.15
CA ASP A 8 9.14 12.36 0.13
C ASP A 8 8.20 11.81 1.20
N TYR A 9 6.95 11.52 0.84
CA TYR A 9 6.01 10.83 1.74
C TYR A 9 6.54 9.45 2.15
N LEU A 10 7.05 8.66 1.21
CA LEU A 10 7.62 7.35 1.52
C LEU A 10 8.86 7.43 2.41
N ARG A 11 9.72 8.43 2.18
CA ARG A 11 10.90 8.70 3.04
C ARG A 11 10.50 9.06 4.46
N ASP A 12 9.49 9.88 4.61
CA ASP A 12 8.98 10.23 5.93
C ASP A 12 8.29 9.04 6.60
N TYR A 13 7.59 8.21 5.82
CA TYR A 13 7.01 6.98 6.35
C TYR A 13 8.07 6.00 6.87
N VAL A 14 9.22 5.90 6.21
CA VAL A 14 10.37 5.11 6.72
C VAL A 14 10.85 5.64 8.07
N LYS A 15 10.94 6.97 8.26
CA LYS A 15 11.31 7.56 9.55
C LYS A 15 10.28 7.25 10.64
N ILE A 16 8.98 7.30 10.30
CA ILE A 16 7.89 6.92 11.21
C ILE A 16 8.02 5.45 11.60
N LEU A 17 8.14 4.54 10.63
CA LEU A 17 8.29 3.11 10.89
C LEU A 17 9.48 2.83 11.82
N SER A 18 10.64 3.44 11.52
CA SER A 18 11.84 3.33 12.36
C SER A 18 11.60 3.82 13.78
N PHE A 19 10.95 4.98 13.95
CA PHE A 19 10.66 5.58 15.26
C PHE A 19 9.75 4.67 16.10
N TYR A 20 8.73 4.09 15.47
CA TYR A 20 7.81 3.13 16.09
C TYR A 20 8.33 1.68 16.08
N LYS A 21 9.62 1.47 15.71
CA LYS A 21 10.30 0.16 15.73
C LYS A 21 9.64 -0.89 14.83
N MET A 22 9.04 -0.43 13.75
CA MET A 22 8.58 -1.27 12.64
C MET A 22 9.71 -1.38 11.64
N ASN A 23 9.89 -2.55 11.04
CA ASN A 23 11.11 -2.86 10.29
C ASN A 23 10.87 -3.23 8.81
N GLU A 24 9.65 -3.14 8.32
CA GLU A 24 9.31 -3.47 6.93
C GLU A 24 8.34 -2.47 6.31
N LEU A 25 8.58 -2.13 5.04
CA LEU A 25 7.68 -1.36 4.19
C LEU A 25 7.56 -2.04 2.83
N GLN A 26 6.39 -2.62 2.54
CA GLN A 26 6.10 -3.17 1.22
C GLN A 26 5.58 -2.07 0.30
N VAL A 27 6.18 -1.95 -0.89
CA VAL A 27 5.80 -0.99 -1.92
C VAL A 27 5.21 -1.73 -3.11
N HIS A 28 3.90 -1.64 -3.25
CA HIS A 28 3.09 -2.24 -4.31
C HIS A 28 3.17 -1.37 -5.56
N LEU A 29 3.96 -1.81 -6.58
CA LEU A 29 4.38 -0.97 -7.70
C LEU A 29 3.39 -0.95 -8.87
N ASN A 30 2.51 -1.94 -8.99
CA ASN A 30 1.46 -1.95 -10.01
C ASN A 30 0.12 -2.36 -9.42
N ASP A 31 -0.93 -1.79 -9.95
CA ASP A 31 -2.32 -2.18 -9.68
C ASP A 31 -3.28 -1.48 -10.63
N ASN A 32 -4.57 -1.80 -10.50
CA ASN A 32 -5.67 -1.19 -11.23
C ASN A 32 -6.88 -0.92 -10.33
N GLY A 33 -7.72 0.00 -10.77
CA GLY A 33 -9.02 0.22 -10.16
C GLY A 33 -10.00 -0.91 -10.46
N PHE A 34 -11.10 -0.96 -9.73
CA PHE A 34 -12.20 -1.87 -10.02
C PHE A 34 -13.04 -1.34 -11.19
N VAL A 35 -13.26 -2.17 -12.19
CA VAL A 35 -13.90 -1.81 -13.46
C VAL A 35 -15.26 -1.16 -13.27
N GLU A 36 -16.02 -1.54 -12.24
CA GLU A 36 -17.34 -0.96 -11.92
C GLU A 36 -17.31 0.53 -11.58
N PHE A 37 -16.17 1.05 -11.13
CA PHE A 37 -15.99 2.48 -10.89
C PHE A 37 -15.62 3.26 -12.16
N PHE A 38 -15.45 2.57 -13.30
CA PHE A 38 -15.02 3.12 -14.59
C PHE A 38 -15.99 2.70 -15.71
N ASP A 39 -17.30 2.86 -15.48
CA ASP A 39 -18.38 2.52 -16.43
C ASP A 39 -18.40 1.06 -16.90
N ASN A 40 -17.82 0.14 -16.15
CA ASN A 40 -17.56 -1.26 -16.53
C ASN A 40 -16.77 -1.39 -17.86
N ASP A 41 -15.87 -0.47 -18.11
CA ASP A 41 -15.02 -0.43 -19.30
C ASP A 41 -13.54 -0.56 -18.89
N TRP A 42 -12.94 -1.69 -19.20
CA TRP A 42 -11.52 -1.94 -18.91
C TRP A 42 -10.57 -0.93 -19.57
N ASN A 43 -10.93 -0.38 -20.73
CA ASN A 43 -10.08 0.63 -21.39
C ASN A 43 -10.11 1.99 -20.68
N LYS A 44 -11.15 2.25 -19.88
CA LYS A 44 -11.25 3.44 -19.03
C LYS A 44 -10.73 3.20 -17.62
N THR A 45 -10.64 1.92 -17.22
CA THR A 45 -10.23 1.55 -15.86
C THR A 45 -8.80 2.02 -15.60
N TYR A 46 -8.64 2.72 -14.50
CA TYR A 46 -7.33 3.19 -14.08
C TYR A 46 -6.37 2.04 -13.86
N ALA A 47 -5.14 2.17 -14.35
CA ALA A 47 -4.05 1.23 -14.11
C ALA A 47 -2.72 1.96 -14.09
N ALA A 48 -1.79 1.50 -13.27
CA ALA A 48 -0.49 2.12 -13.15
C ALA A 48 0.61 1.10 -12.83
N PHE A 49 1.78 1.32 -13.42
CA PHE A 49 3.04 0.75 -12.99
C PHE A 49 3.96 1.90 -12.57
N ARG A 50 4.47 1.89 -11.36
CA ARG A 50 5.07 3.05 -10.68
C ARG A 50 6.59 3.15 -10.79
N LEU A 51 7.26 2.21 -11.43
CA LEU A 51 8.71 2.22 -11.56
C LEU A 51 9.11 2.44 -13.01
N GLU A 52 10.13 3.27 -13.23
CA GLU A 52 10.72 3.52 -14.54
C GLU A 52 11.22 2.21 -15.16
N SER A 53 10.88 2.00 -16.44
CA SER A 53 11.38 0.88 -17.22
C SER A 53 12.02 1.36 -18.52
N GLU A 54 13.25 0.96 -18.74
CA GLU A 54 13.96 1.17 -20.02
C GLU A 54 13.67 0.03 -20.99
N ARG A 55 13.39 -1.18 -20.48
CA ARG A 55 13.06 -2.34 -21.30
C ARG A 55 11.69 -2.22 -21.94
N PHE A 56 10.77 -1.48 -21.28
CA PHE A 56 9.41 -1.28 -21.74
C PHE A 56 9.06 0.22 -21.79
N PRO A 57 9.59 0.99 -22.77
CA PRO A 57 9.33 2.42 -22.87
C PRO A 57 7.83 2.70 -23.01
N GLY A 58 7.29 3.55 -22.14
CA GLY A 58 5.87 3.89 -22.10
C GLY A 58 4.99 3.04 -21.16
N LEU A 59 5.55 2.03 -20.50
CA LEU A 59 4.85 1.25 -19.49
C LEU A 59 4.62 2.06 -18.21
N THR A 60 5.59 2.88 -17.83
CA THR A 60 5.58 3.65 -16.59
C THR A 60 4.42 4.66 -16.57
N ALA A 61 3.73 4.75 -15.45
CA ALA A 61 2.59 5.63 -15.24
C ALA A 61 2.99 7.11 -15.36
N LYS A 62 2.11 7.93 -15.99
CA LYS A 62 2.36 9.34 -16.26
C LYS A 62 1.88 10.28 -15.15
N ASP A 63 0.99 9.81 -14.30
CA ASP A 63 0.41 10.57 -13.19
C ASP A 63 1.29 10.53 -11.92
N GLY A 64 2.41 9.82 -11.97
CA GLY A 64 3.41 9.72 -10.93
C GLY A 64 4.13 8.37 -10.95
N SER A 65 5.44 8.42 -10.81
CA SER A 65 6.31 7.24 -10.84
C SER A 65 7.64 7.56 -10.17
N TYR A 66 8.43 6.53 -9.92
CA TYR A 66 9.79 6.63 -9.38
C TYR A 66 10.79 6.31 -10.47
N THR A 67 11.91 7.05 -10.52
CA THR A 67 13.06 6.64 -11.32
C THR A 67 13.73 5.42 -10.67
N LYS A 68 14.49 4.66 -11.46
CA LYS A 68 15.27 3.52 -10.92
C LYS A 68 16.27 3.95 -9.86
N GLU A 69 16.96 5.08 -10.09
CA GLU A 69 17.94 5.64 -9.17
C GLU A 69 17.27 6.08 -7.86
N GLU A 70 16.17 6.86 -7.97
CA GLU A 70 15.41 7.34 -6.81
C GLU A 70 14.90 6.18 -5.94
N PHE A 71 14.33 5.12 -6.55
CA PHE A 71 13.81 3.98 -5.83
C PHE A 71 14.91 3.13 -5.19
N ARG A 72 16.06 3.02 -5.86
CA ARG A 72 17.26 2.37 -5.32
C ARG A 72 17.79 3.11 -4.10
N ASP A 73 17.97 4.43 -4.21
CA ASP A 73 18.48 5.28 -3.12
C ASP A 73 17.52 5.31 -1.94
N PHE A 74 16.22 5.27 -2.19
CA PHE A 74 15.19 5.14 -1.16
C PHE A 74 15.36 3.86 -0.34
N GLN A 75 15.58 2.71 -0.97
CA GLN A 75 15.83 1.46 -0.25
C GLN A 75 17.12 1.50 0.58
N ILE A 76 18.17 2.11 0.03
CA ILE A 76 19.46 2.29 0.76
C ILE A 76 19.26 3.20 1.97
N MET A 77 18.51 4.28 1.82
CA MET A 77 18.15 5.18 2.93
C MET A 77 17.35 4.43 3.99
N ALA A 78 16.30 3.70 3.59
CA ALA A 78 15.45 2.95 4.50
C ALA A 78 16.25 1.92 5.33
N ALA A 79 17.18 1.22 4.71
CA ALA A 79 18.06 0.28 5.40
C ALA A 79 18.90 0.94 6.52
N ARG A 80 19.31 2.21 6.35
CA ARG A 80 20.00 2.98 7.39
C ARG A 80 19.12 3.30 8.59
N TYR A 81 17.80 3.36 8.37
CA TYR A 81 16.79 3.52 9.41
C TYR A 81 16.33 2.17 10.01
N GLY A 82 16.92 1.05 9.58
CA GLY A 82 16.53 -0.29 10.03
C GLY A 82 15.21 -0.78 9.42
N VAL A 83 14.78 -0.19 8.31
CA VAL A 83 13.56 -0.58 7.60
C VAL A 83 13.93 -1.26 6.28
N ASN A 84 13.45 -2.48 6.08
CA ASN A 84 13.57 -3.20 4.82
C ASN A 84 12.41 -2.79 3.90
N VAL A 85 12.73 -2.22 2.74
CA VAL A 85 11.74 -1.95 1.70
C VAL A 85 11.59 -3.20 0.84
N ILE A 86 10.36 -3.68 0.70
CA ILE A 86 10.02 -4.86 -0.08
C ILE A 86 9.32 -4.38 -1.36
N PRO A 87 10.01 -4.33 -2.50
CA PRO A 87 9.36 -4.00 -3.76
C PRO A 87 8.45 -5.15 -4.18
N GLU A 88 7.26 -4.80 -4.67
CA GLU A 88 6.29 -5.74 -5.18
C GLU A 88 5.93 -5.42 -6.62
N ILE A 89 6.05 -6.43 -7.48
CA ILE A 89 5.42 -6.46 -8.81
C ILE A 89 4.35 -7.54 -8.74
N ASP A 90 3.11 -7.12 -8.78
CA ASP A 90 1.97 -8.01 -8.60
C ASP A 90 1.52 -8.59 -9.94
N VAL A 91 1.65 -9.90 -10.04
CA VAL A 91 1.28 -10.73 -11.18
C VAL A 91 0.77 -12.08 -10.67
N PRO A 92 -0.15 -12.78 -11.35
CA PRO A 92 -0.67 -12.54 -12.71
C PRO A 92 -2.01 -11.81 -12.76
N ALA A 93 -2.68 -11.56 -11.60
CA ALA A 93 -3.80 -10.62 -11.50
C ALA A 93 -3.27 -9.19 -11.25
N HIS A 94 -4.15 -8.21 -11.07
CA HIS A 94 -3.77 -6.81 -10.85
C HIS A 94 -2.83 -6.23 -11.93
N SER A 95 -2.87 -6.80 -13.12
CA SER A 95 -1.90 -6.61 -14.20
C SER A 95 -2.41 -5.73 -15.34
N LEU A 96 -3.47 -4.92 -15.12
CA LEU A 96 -4.08 -4.10 -16.18
C LEU A 96 -3.09 -3.11 -16.80
N ALA A 97 -2.13 -2.58 -16.03
CA ALA A 97 -1.08 -1.72 -16.57
C ALA A 97 -0.25 -2.44 -17.64
N PHE A 98 0.02 -3.73 -17.45
CA PHE A 98 0.77 -4.55 -18.40
C PHE A 98 -0.07 -4.93 -19.61
N THR A 99 -1.35 -5.23 -19.42
CA THR A 99 -2.25 -5.56 -20.54
C THR A 99 -2.70 -4.34 -21.32
N HIS A 100 -2.76 -3.15 -20.72
CA HIS A 100 -2.90 -1.88 -21.46
C HIS A 100 -1.67 -1.59 -22.32
N TYR A 101 -0.47 -1.86 -21.80
CA TYR A 101 0.77 -1.71 -22.56
C TYR A 101 0.85 -2.70 -23.71
N ASN A 102 0.52 -3.97 -23.47
CA ASN A 102 0.49 -5.02 -24.48
C ASN A 102 -0.76 -5.91 -24.33
N PRO A 103 -1.84 -5.63 -25.05
CA PRO A 103 -3.10 -6.37 -24.94
C PRO A 103 -3.00 -7.87 -25.24
N ARG A 104 -1.91 -8.33 -25.92
CA ARG A 104 -1.70 -9.77 -26.17
C ARG A 104 -1.42 -10.57 -24.90
N LEU A 105 -0.99 -9.90 -23.83
CA LEU A 105 -0.73 -10.54 -22.53
C LEU A 105 -2.01 -10.92 -21.78
N ALA A 106 -3.14 -10.28 -22.11
CA ALA A 106 -4.40 -10.50 -21.41
C ALA A 106 -4.97 -11.91 -21.64
N ALA A 107 -5.63 -12.45 -20.62
CA ALA A 107 -6.37 -13.70 -20.73
C ALA A 107 -7.60 -13.55 -21.65
N ASP A 108 -7.72 -14.42 -22.67
CA ASP A 108 -8.76 -14.33 -23.72
C ASP A 108 -10.13 -14.91 -23.33
N LYS A 109 -10.33 -15.27 -22.06
CA LYS A 109 -11.56 -15.91 -21.61
C LYS A 109 -12.52 -14.89 -21.01
N LYS A 110 -13.82 -15.00 -21.29
CA LYS A 110 -14.88 -14.12 -20.78
C LYS A 110 -14.95 -14.06 -19.24
N GLU A 111 -14.39 -15.04 -18.56
CA GLU A 111 -14.41 -15.18 -17.11
C GLU A 111 -13.31 -14.35 -16.42
N TYR A 112 -12.42 -13.74 -17.21
CA TYR A 112 -11.32 -12.91 -16.71
C TYR A 112 -11.56 -11.45 -17.05
N GLY A 113 -11.15 -10.57 -16.15
CA GLY A 113 -10.92 -9.18 -16.50
C GLY A 113 -9.66 -9.03 -17.36
N MET A 114 -9.53 -7.89 -18.04
CA MET A 114 -8.28 -7.55 -18.74
C MET A 114 -7.07 -7.44 -17.81
N ASP A 115 -7.30 -7.34 -16.53
CA ASP A 115 -6.28 -7.25 -15.48
C ASP A 115 -5.62 -8.59 -15.14
N HIS A 116 -5.96 -9.66 -15.87
CA HIS A 116 -5.36 -10.99 -15.72
C HIS A 116 -4.45 -11.33 -16.88
N LEU A 117 -3.21 -11.76 -16.60
CA LEU A 117 -2.28 -12.29 -17.60
C LEU A 117 -2.67 -13.71 -17.99
N ASP A 118 -2.49 -14.07 -19.26
CA ASP A 118 -2.77 -15.41 -19.77
C ASP A 118 -1.60 -16.37 -19.50
N LEU A 119 -1.75 -17.24 -18.53
CA LEU A 119 -0.70 -18.16 -18.07
C LEU A 119 -0.35 -19.28 -19.08
N TYR A 120 -1.07 -19.37 -20.19
CA TYR A 120 -0.77 -20.33 -21.27
C TYR A 120 0.10 -19.73 -22.38
N LYS A 121 0.32 -18.40 -22.36
CA LYS A 121 1.09 -17.69 -23.39
C LYS A 121 2.55 -17.56 -22.97
N PRO A 122 3.51 -18.10 -23.76
CA PRO A 122 4.95 -17.90 -23.49
C PRO A 122 5.34 -16.42 -23.40
N GLU A 123 4.70 -15.56 -24.18
CA GLU A 123 4.93 -14.10 -24.19
C GLU A 123 4.69 -13.44 -22.83
N VAL A 124 3.81 -14.02 -21.99
CA VAL A 124 3.59 -13.54 -20.64
C VAL A 124 4.81 -13.77 -19.77
N TYR A 125 5.40 -14.97 -19.83
CA TYR A 125 6.62 -15.29 -19.10
C TYR A 125 7.81 -14.47 -19.63
N GLU A 126 7.95 -14.33 -20.94
CA GLU A 126 9.00 -13.50 -21.54
C GLU A 126 8.90 -12.04 -21.07
N PHE A 127 7.68 -11.48 -21.02
CA PHE A 127 7.45 -10.11 -20.54
C PHE A 127 7.80 -9.95 -19.06
N VAL A 128 7.27 -10.82 -18.21
CA VAL A 128 7.45 -10.72 -16.76
C VAL A 128 8.88 -11.05 -16.33
N ASP A 129 9.53 -12.04 -16.99
CA ASP A 129 10.94 -12.37 -16.77
C ASP A 129 11.85 -11.17 -17.09
N VAL A 130 11.64 -10.51 -18.23
CA VAL A 130 12.41 -9.30 -18.61
C VAL A 130 12.15 -8.15 -17.64
N LEU A 131 10.92 -8.01 -17.17
CA LEU A 131 10.56 -6.95 -16.21
C LEU A 131 11.26 -7.16 -14.87
N PHE A 132 11.25 -8.37 -14.31
CA PHE A 132 11.98 -8.67 -13.08
C PHE A 132 13.49 -8.59 -13.26
N ASP A 133 14.02 -9.13 -14.40
CA ASP A 133 15.44 -9.05 -14.70
C ASP A 133 15.96 -7.61 -14.73
N GLU A 134 15.17 -6.68 -15.27
CA GLU A 134 15.52 -5.25 -15.33
C GLU A 134 15.88 -4.66 -13.95
N TYR A 135 15.21 -5.13 -12.89
CA TYR A 135 15.40 -4.57 -11.55
C TYR A 135 16.27 -5.45 -10.64
N LEU A 136 16.46 -6.71 -10.99
CA LEU A 136 17.21 -7.67 -10.19
C LEU A 136 18.63 -7.88 -10.67
N SER A 137 18.91 -7.65 -11.97
CA SER A 137 20.20 -7.96 -12.59
C SER A 137 21.19 -6.79 -12.56
N GLY A 138 22.42 -7.08 -12.97
CA GLY A 138 23.49 -6.09 -13.11
C GLY A 138 24.31 -5.88 -11.84
N GLU A 139 25.37 -5.07 -11.97
CA GLU A 139 26.29 -4.76 -10.87
C GLU A 139 25.61 -3.91 -9.77
N ASN A 140 24.67 -3.06 -10.18
CA ASN A 140 23.91 -2.17 -9.30
C ASN A 140 22.41 -2.37 -9.49
N PRO A 141 21.83 -3.49 -9.01
CA PRO A 141 20.42 -3.76 -9.19
C PRO A 141 19.54 -2.70 -8.52
N VAL A 142 18.36 -2.47 -9.06
CA VAL A 142 17.40 -1.51 -8.49
C VAL A 142 16.81 -2.04 -7.19
N PHE A 143 16.46 -3.33 -7.14
CA PHE A 143 15.99 -3.98 -5.93
C PHE A 143 17.17 -4.43 -5.08
N VAL A 144 17.58 -3.56 -4.14
CA VAL A 144 18.78 -3.81 -3.31
C VAL A 144 18.49 -4.64 -2.07
N GLY A 145 17.28 -4.58 -1.53
CA GLY A 145 16.88 -5.34 -0.34
C GLY A 145 16.96 -6.85 -0.52
N PRO A 146 16.90 -7.62 0.57
CA PRO A 146 17.03 -9.09 0.51
C PRO A 146 15.77 -9.80 0.00
N GLU A 147 14.66 -9.11 -0.13
CA GLU A 147 13.36 -9.70 -0.40
C GLU A 147 12.65 -8.96 -1.54
N VAL A 148 11.87 -9.70 -2.32
CA VAL A 148 11.04 -9.18 -3.43
C VAL A 148 9.70 -9.90 -3.42
N HIS A 149 8.61 -9.16 -3.51
CA HIS A 149 7.27 -9.71 -3.55
C HIS A 149 6.80 -9.88 -5.00
N ILE A 150 6.30 -11.08 -5.32
CA ILE A 150 5.91 -11.48 -6.67
C ILE A 150 4.39 -11.40 -6.91
N GLY A 151 3.62 -10.87 -5.95
CA GLY A 151 2.16 -10.87 -6.02
C GLY A 151 1.57 -12.25 -5.77
N THR A 152 0.87 -12.77 -6.76
CA THR A 152 0.22 -14.10 -6.81
C THR A 152 -1.02 -14.24 -5.92
N ASP A 153 -1.93 -13.30 -6.06
CA ASP A 153 -3.27 -13.34 -5.49
C ASP A 153 -4.38 -13.32 -6.56
N GLU A 154 -5.59 -13.45 -6.11
CA GLU A 154 -6.86 -13.22 -6.80
C GLU A 154 -7.00 -13.75 -8.24
N TYR A 155 -6.23 -14.78 -8.61
CA TYR A 155 -6.36 -15.39 -9.93
C TYR A 155 -7.53 -16.38 -9.99
N ASN A 156 -7.97 -16.74 -11.20
CA ASN A 156 -9.14 -17.61 -11.39
C ASN A 156 -8.86 -19.04 -10.94
N GLN A 157 -9.66 -19.55 -10.02
CA GLN A 157 -9.51 -20.89 -9.42
C GLN A 157 -9.58 -22.04 -10.43
N LYS A 158 -10.25 -21.87 -11.59
CA LYS A 158 -10.30 -22.88 -12.65
C LYS A 158 -8.94 -23.13 -13.27
N GLU A 159 -8.00 -22.20 -13.13
CA GLU A 159 -6.66 -22.27 -13.68
C GLU A 159 -5.60 -22.54 -12.58
N ALA A 160 -6.01 -23.16 -11.49
CA ALA A 160 -5.17 -23.37 -10.33
C ALA A 160 -3.85 -24.10 -10.64
N GLU A 161 -3.83 -25.08 -11.57
CA GLU A 161 -2.59 -25.77 -11.96
C GLU A 161 -1.61 -24.83 -12.66
N GLN A 162 -2.07 -24.03 -13.63
CA GLN A 162 -1.21 -23.05 -14.31
C GLN A 162 -0.73 -21.96 -13.37
N PHE A 163 -1.61 -21.50 -12.45
CA PHE A 163 -1.23 -20.57 -11.41
C PHE A 163 -0.12 -21.11 -10.50
N ARG A 164 -0.18 -22.39 -10.12
CA ARG A 164 0.86 -23.03 -9.30
C ARG A 164 2.18 -23.18 -10.06
N HIS A 165 2.14 -23.49 -11.35
CA HIS A 165 3.32 -23.48 -12.21
C HIS A 165 3.93 -22.08 -12.33
N PHE A 166 3.10 -21.06 -12.54
CA PHE A 166 3.51 -19.66 -12.59
C PHE A 166 4.15 -19.23 -11.27
N THR A 167 3.51 -19.53 -10.15
CA THR A 167 4.04 -19.23 -8.82
C THR A 167 5.42 -19.85 -8.60
N ASN A 168 5.58 -21.15 -8.87
CA ASN A 168 6.88 -21.82 -8.77
C ASN A 168 7.94 -21.16 -9.66
N HIS A 169 7.60 -20.82 -10.90
CA HIS A 169 8.52 -20.15 -11.83
C HIS A 169 9.10 -18.87 -11.21
N TYR A 170 8.25 -17.99 -10.63
CA TYR A 170 8.73 -16.73 -10.07
C TYR A 170 9.34 -16.85 -8.67
N LEU A 171 8.96 -17.86 -7.88
CA LEU A 171 9.70 -18.22 -6.68
C LEU A 171 11.15 -18.61 -7.00
N ASP A 172 11.33 -19.44 -8.04
CA ASP A 172 12.65 -19.85 -8.50
C ASP A 172 13.39 -18.71 -9.19
N PHE A 173 12.71 -17.92 -10.02
CA PHE A 173 13.30 -16.79 -10.74
C PHE A 173 13.93 -15.79 -9.78
N VAL A 174 13.18 -15.30 -8.81
CA VAL A 174 13.68 -14.35 -7.81
C VAL A 174 14.79 -14.96 -6.95
N SER A 175 14.68 -16.25 -6.61
CA SER A 175 15.70 -16.96 -5.83
C SER A 175 17.05 -17.06 -6.55
N LYS A 176 17.08 -17.14 -7.88
CA LYS A 176 18.32 -17.14 -8.67
C LYS A 176 19.15 -15.87 -8.52
N TYR A 177 18.51 -14.75 -8.18
CA TYR A 177 19.20 -13.48 -7.89
C TYR A 177 19.64 -13.36 -6.42
N GLY A 178 19.54 -14.44 -5.63
CA GLY A 178 19.91 -14.45 -4.22
C GLY A 178 18.92 -13.71 -3.31
N LYS A 179 17.72 -13.43 -3.81
CA LYS A 179 16.64 -12.80 -3.05
C LYS A 179 15.69 -13.82 -2.46
N THR A 180 15.08 -13.51 -1.34
CA THR A 180 13.97 -14.29 -0.78
C THR A 180 12.67 -13.81 -1.42
N PRO A 181 11.95 -14.65 -2.19
CA PRO A 181 10.67 -14.26 -2.71
C PRO A 181 9.60 -14.22 -1.63
N ARG A 182 8.75 -13.20 -1.73
CA ARG A 182 7.48 -13.09 -0.98
C ARG A 182 6.31 -13.25 -1.93
N LEU A 183 5.19 -13.72 -1.40
CA LEU A 183 3.97 -13.93 -2.19
C LEU A 183 2.73 -13.71 -1.34
N TRP A 184 1.61 -13.34 -1.98
CA TRP A 184 0.30 -13.36 -1.35
C TRP A 184 -0.16 -14.80 -1.12
N GLY A 185 -0.77 -15.05 0.02
CA GLY A 185 -1.30 -16.36 0.37
C GLY A 185 -2.55 -16.71 -0.43
N SER A 186 -2.46 -17.63 -1.39
CA SER A 186 -3.56 -18.01 -2.29
C SER A 186 -3.77 -19.52 -2.46
N LEU A 187 -2.84 -20.34 -1.98
CA LEU A 187 -2.78 -21.76 -2.34
C LEU A 187 -3.88 -22.63 -1.73
N SER A 188 -4.58 -22.18 -0.68
CA SER A 188 -5.73 -22.91 -0.15
C SER A 188 -6.96 -22.76 -1.05
N MET A 189 -7.07 -21.65 -1.78
CA MET A 189 -8.09 -21.40 -2.79
C MET A 189 -7.66 -21.98 -4.17
N MET A 190 -6.41 -21.79 -4.55
CA MET A 190 -5.82 -22.27 -5.80
C MET A 190 -5.39 -23.74 -5.66
N LYS A 191 -6.38 -24.62 -5.48
CA LYS A 191 -6.17 -26.05 -5.26
C LYS A 191 -5.74 -26.76 -6.54
N GLY A 192 -4.60 -27.46 -6.48
CA GLY A 192 -4.04 -28.19 -7.60
C GLY A 192 -3.09 -29.31 -7.14
N ASN A 193 -2.63 -30.12 -8.08
CA ASN A 193 -1.73 -31.26 -7.82
C ASN A 193 -0.24 -30.84 -7.82
N THR A 194 0.10 -29.78 -8.55
CA THR A 194 1.47 -29.27 -8.60
C THR A 194 1.88 -28.73 -7.22
N PRO A 195 2.89 -29.31 -6.56
CA PRO A 195 3.39 -28.78 -5.30
C PRO A 195 4.03 -27.40 -5.51
N VAL A 196 3.85 -26.50 -4.55
CA VAL A 196 4.56 -25.22 -4.52
C VAL A 196 5.54 -25.23 -3.35
N ASP A 197 6.81 -24.96 -3.63
CA ASP A 197 7.86 -24.94 -2.61
C ASP A 197 7.84 -23.63 -1.82
N LEU A 198 7.18 -23.67 -0.66
CA LEU A 198 7.10 -22.54 0.27
C LEU A 198 8.22 -22.50 1.29
N LYS A 199 9.10 -23.52 1.33
CA LYS A 199 10.14 -23.59 2.36
C LYS A 199 11.07 -22.38 2.31
N GLY A 200 11.14 -21.65 3.42
CA GLY A 200 11.96 -20.46 3.56
C GLY A 200 11.45 -19.22 2.81
N LYS A 201 10.35 -19.33 2.06
CA LYS A 201 9.67 -18.20 1.40
C LYS A 201 8.82 -17.45 2.44
N VAL A 202 8.41 -16.24 2.13
CA VAL A 202 7.55 -15.45 3.01
C VAL A 202 6.16 -15.32 2.39
N VAL A 203 5.14 -15.77 3.12
CA VAL A 203 3.74 -15.70 2.71
C VAL A 203 3.05 -14.56 3.45
N SER A 204 2.50 -13.63 2.71
CA SER A 204 1.61 -12.58 3.17
C SER A 204 0.20 -13.14 3.30
N ALA A 205 -0.22 -13.49 4.52
CA ALA A 205 -1.52 -14.09 4.82
C ALA A 205 -2.58 -12.98 4.92
N TRP A 206 -3.20 -12.65 3.80
CA TRP A 206 -4.13 -11.52 3.67
C TRP A 206 -5.60 -11.91 3.91
N ASN A 207 -5.97 -13.15 3.62
CA ASN A 207 -7.32 -13.65 3.80
C ASN A 207 -7.30 -15.13 4.18
N HIS A 208 -7.97 -15.49 5.27
CA HIS A 208 -7.99 -16.87 5.80
C HIS A 208 -8.68 -17.89 4.88
N GLY A 209 -9.58 -17.44 3.96
CA GLY A 209 -10.20 -18.30 2.97
C GLY A 209 -9.27 -18.61 1.79
N TRP A 210 -8.36 -17.68 1.46
CA TRP A 210 -7.39 -17.86 0.39
C TRP A 210 -6.18 -18.67 0.83
N MET A 211 -5.75 -18.51 2.08
CA MET A 211 -4.60 -19.25 2.61
C MET A 211 -4.74 -19.56 4.09
N ASP A 212 -4.63 -20.83 4.42
CA ASP A 212 -4.53 -21.28 5.81
C ASP A 212 -3.11 -21.10 6.33
N VAL A 213 -2.98 -20.35 7.42
CA VAL A 213 -1.67 -20.01 8.04
C VAL A 213 -0.94 -21.25 8.53
N GLN A 214 -1.64 -22.22 9.12
CA GLN A 214 -1.00 -23.43 9.64
C GLN A 214 -0.41 -24.25 8.49
N THR A 215 -1.12 -24.35 7.36
CA THR A 215 -0.62 -25.01 6.15
C THR A 215 0.68 -24.37 5.65
N CYS A 216 0.80 -23.04 5.69
CA CYS A 216 2.04 -22.35 5.32
C CYS A 216 3.18 -22.70 6.28
N LEU A 217 2.92 -22.64 7.57
CA LEU A 217 3.92 -22.93 8.62
C LEU A 217 4.41 -24.38 8.54
N ASP A 218 3.50 -25.32 8.32
CA ASP A 218 3.80 -26.76 8.16
C ASP A 218 4.64 -27.02 6.89
N ALA A 219 4.43 -26.23 5.84
CA ALA A 219 5.25 -26.24 4.63
C ALA A 219 6.63 -25.59 4.81
N GLY A 220 6.92 -25.04 5.98
CA GLY A 220 8.19 -24.37 6.28
C GLY A 220 8.32 -22.96 5.75
N ALA A 221 7.20 -22.35 5.36
CA ALA A 221 7.14 -20.93 5.04
C ALA A 221 7.32 -20.06 6.27
N LYS A 222 7.76 -18.83 6.06
CA LYS A 222 7.59 -17.75 7.02
C LYS A 222 6.26 -17.03 6.70
N VAL A 223 5.57 -16.53 7.72
CA VAL A 223 4.24 -15.92 7.54
C VAL A 223 4.21 -14.53 8.17
N VAL A 224 3.61 -13.59 7.43
CA VAL A 224 3.22 -12.26 7.91
C VAL A 224 1.70 -12.15 7.83
N ASN A 225 1.07 -11.70 8.90
CA ASN A 225 -0.38 -11.48 8.93
C ASN A 225 -0.73 -10.10 8.35
N LEU A 226 -1.55 -10.11 7.31
CA LEU A 226 -2.15 -8.92 6.71
C LEU A 226 -3.67 -9.08 6.57
N CYS A 227 -4.31 -9.80 7.50
CA CYS A 227 -5.73 -10.18 7.35
C CYS A 227 -6.62 -8.97 6.98
N ASP A 228 -7.29 -9.08 5.84
CA ASP A 228 -8.12 -8.05 5.23
C ASP A 228 -9.23 -7.52 6.15
N GLY A 229 -9.92 -8.43 6.84
CA GLY A 229 -10.98 -8.09 7.77
C GLY A 229 -10.53 -7.37 9.06
N LEU A 230 -9.22 -7.27 9.32
CA LEU A 230 -8.67 -6.70 10.56
C LEU A 230 -7.67 -5.57 10.32
N LEU A 231 -6.87 -5.65 9.24
CA LEU A 231 -5.67 -4.84 9.06
C LEU A 231 -5.67 -4.03 7.74
N TYR A 232 -6.71 -4.19 6.90
CA TYR A 232 -6.87 -3.40 5.69
C TYR A 232 -7.54 -2.06 5.97
N ILE A 233 -6.96 -1.00 5.43
CA ILE A 233 -7.51 0.35 5.39
C ILE A 233 -7.82 0.64 3.93
N VAL A 234 -9.12 0.80 3.61
CA VAL A 234 -9.57 1.07 2.26
C VAL A 234 -10.46 2.29 2.27
N PRO A 235 -9.89 3.47 1.99
CA PRO A 235 -10.61 4.73 2.13
C PRO A 235 -11.85 4.83 1.22
N ALA A 236 -12.95 5.31 1.81
CA ALA A 236 -14.20 5.63 1.13
C ALA A 236 -14.91 4.45 0.44
N VAL A 237 -14.72 3.22 0.94
CA VAL A 237 -15.48 2.03 0.53
C VAL A 237 -16.36 1.52 1.67
N ASN A 238 -17.36 0.68 1.34
CA ASN A 238 -18.32 0.19 2.32
C ASN A 238 -18.04 -1.26 2.78
N TYR A 239 -17.09 -1.94 2.14
CA TYR A 239 -16.81 -3.38 2.36
C TYR A 239 -15.56 -3.62 3.21
N TYR A 240 -14.70 -2.63 3.42
CA TYR A 240 -13.54 -2.66 4.31
C TYR A 240 -13.53 -1.43 5.24
N HIS A 241 -12.58 -1.38 6.15
CA HIS A 241 -12.41 -0.29 7.09
C HIS A 241 -11.90 0.98 6.41
N ASP A 242 -12.57 2.10 6.62
CA ASP A 242 -12.01 3.43 6.37
C ASP A 242 -11.01 3.81 7.50
N PHE A 243 -11.39 3.50 8.73
CA PHE A 243 -10.54 3.53 9.92
C PHE A 243 -10.62 2.18 10.63
N LEU A 244 -9.49 1.66 11.11
CA LEU A 244 -9.48 0.40 11.84
C LEU A 244 -10.23 0.51 13.18
N ASP A 245 -10.67 -0.62 13.69
CA ASP A 245 -11.24 -0.73 15.04
C ASP A 245 -10.10 -0.69 16.08
N TYR A 246 -9.57 0.53 16.34
CA TYR A 246 -8.39 0.74 17.19
C TYR A 246 -8.55 0.19 18.59
N GLN A 247 -9.76 0.31 19.17
CA GLN A 247 -10.03 -0.18 20.51
C GLN A 247 -9.97 -1.70 20.54
N TRP A 248 -10.65 -2.38 19.62
CA TRP A 248 -10.59 -3.83 19.56
C TRP A 248 -9.18 -4.34 19.26
N LEU A 249 -8.43 -3.69 18.36
CA LEU A 249 -7.04 -4.02 18.08
C LEU A 249 -6.18 -3.89 19.35
N TYR A 250 -6.37 -2.84 20.12
CA TYR A 250 -5.60 -2.62 21.36
C TYR A 250 -5.96 -3.63 22.44
N GLU A 251 -7.24 -3.85 22.70
CA GLU A 251 -7.72 -4.65 23.83
C GLU A 251 -7.69 -6.16 23.56
N SER A 252 -7.96 -6.57 22.32
CA SER A 252 -8.27 -7.97 22.01
C SER A 252 -7.37 -8.62 20.98
N TRP A 253 -6.91 -7.87 19.94
CA TRP A 253 -6.13 -8.44 18.85
C TRP A 253 -4.75 -8.89 19.30
N MET A 254 -4.31 -10.00 18.69
CA MET A 254 -2.93 -10.46 18.73
C MET A 254 -2.41 -10.64 17.29
N PRO A 255 -1.11 -10.42 17.01
CA PRO A 255 -0.57 -10.49 15.66
C PRO A 255 -0.87 -11.79 14.91
N GLU A 256 -1.05 -12.90 15.63
CA GLU A 256 -1.34 -14.21 15.08
C GLU A 256 -2.83 -14.42 14.69
N MET A 257 -3.73 -13.51 15.04
CA MET A 257 -5.17 -13.66 14.78
C MET A 257 -5.52 -13.24 13.35
N MET A 258 -6.13 -14.16 12.60
CA MET A 258 -6.68 -13.91 11.26
C MET A 258 -8.15 -13.49 11.29
N ARG A 259 -8.83 -13.69 12.42
CA ARG A 259 -10.24 -13.33 12.64
C ARG A 259 -10.46 -12.88 14.08
N LYS A 260 -11.55 -12.14 14.32
CA LYS A 260 -11.91 -11.65 15.66
C LYS A 260 -12.18 -12.76 16.68
N ASP A 261 -12.57 -13.93 16.22
CA ASP A 261 -12.91 -15.10 17.02
C ASP A 261 -11.80 -16.16 17.10
N ASP A 262 -10.64 -15.90 16.53
CA ASP A 262 -9.48 -16.80 16.65
C ASP A 262 -9.01 -16.86 18.09
N PRO A 263 -8.62 -18.06 18.58
CA PRO A 263 -8.04 -18.19 19.91
C PRO A 263 -6.69 -17.45 19.96
N LYS A 264 -6.40 -16.84 21.08
CA LYS A 264 -5.06 -16.28 21.33
C LYS A 264 -4.04 -17.42 21.35
N MET A 265 -3.00 -17.29 20.53
CA MET A 265 -1.91 -18.26 20.54
C MET A 265 -1.04 -18.07 21.79
N THR A 266 -0.83 -19.15 22.53
CA THR A 266 -0.01 -19.16 23.74
C THR A 266 1.48 -19.31 23.44
N VAL A 267 1.83 -19.86 22.27
CA VAL A 267 3.21 -20.06 21.81
C VAL A 267 3.32 -19.58 20.37
N ARG A 268 4.22 -18.62 20.14
CA ARG A 268 4.52 -18.13 18.80
C ARG A 268 5.33 -19.15 18.01
N HIS A 269 4.90 -19.42 16.79
CA HIS A 269 5.68 -20.23 15.85
C HIS A 269 6.93 -19.44 15.39
N PRO A 270 8.14 -20.06 15.34
CA PRO A 270 9.37 -19.35 14.97
C PRO A 270 9.36 -18.75 13.54
N ASN A 271 8.55 -19.32 12.65
CA ASN A 271 8.37 -18.81 11.30
C ASN A 271 7.22 -17.77 11.19
N PHE A 272 6.54 -17.43 12.26
CA PHE A 272 5.57 -16.34 12.25
C PHE A 272 6.31 -15.02 12.53
N LEU A 273 6.37 -14.14 11.53
CA LEU A 273 7.20 -12.93 11.59
C LEU A 273 6.51 -11.76 12.30
N GLY A 274 5.18 -11.72 12.28
CA GLY A 274 4.38 -10.62 12.81
C GLY A 274 3.24 -10.23 11.89
N ALA A 275 2.88 -8.94 11.88
CA ALA A 275 1.78 -8.43 11.08
C ALA A 275 2.14 -7.12 10.38
N MET A 276 1.40 -6.79 9.33
CA MET A 276 1.47 -5.53 8.58
C MET A 276 0.08 -4.93 8.42
N LEU A 277 -0.02 -3.61 8.40
CA LEU A 277 -1.20 -2.91 7.92
C LEU A 277 -1.10 -2.75 6.41
N ALA A 278 -2.22 -2.86 5.70
CA ALA A 278 -2.25 -2.61 4.27
C ALA A 278 -3.23 -1.48 3.93
N VAL A 279 -2.84 -0.62 2.98
CA VAL A 279 -3.66 0.48 2.48
C VAL A 279 -3.95 0.25 1.02
N TRP A 280 -5.23 0.17 0.67
CA TRP A 280 -5.71 0.03 -0.69
C TRP A 280 -6.61 1.20 -1.06
N ASN A 281 -6.33 1.84 -2.20
CA ASN A 281 -7.12 2.98 -2.68
C ASN A 281 -8.02 2.51 -3.83
N ASP A 282 -9.00 1.66 -3.53
CA ASP A 282 -9.86 1.01 -4.53
C ASP A 282 -10.65 2.02 -5.37
N ARG A 283 -11.04 3.13 -4.76
CA ARG A 283 -11.65 4.28 -5.44
C ARG A 283 -10.59 5.30 -5.85
N VAL A 284 -9.65 4.88 -6.68
CA VAL A 284 -8.63 5.78 -7.23
C VAL A 284 -9.26 6.97 -7.95
N GLY A 285 -8.67 8.16 -7.79
CA GLY A 285 -9.21 9.40 -8.36
C GLY A 285 -10.30 10.09 -7.53
N ASN A 286 -10.60 9.62 -6.32
CA ASN A 286 -11.61 10.20 -5.43
C ASN A 286 -11.15 11.45 -4.66
N GLY A 287 -9.93 11.96 -4.94
CA GLY A 287 -9.39 13.16 -4.31
C GLY A 287 -8.73 12.95 -2.94
N ILE A 288 -8.67 11.72 -2.42
CA ILE A 288 -7.98 11.43 -1.16
C ILE A 288 -6.50 11.78 -1.29
N SER A 289 -5.99 12.64 -0.40
CA SER A 289 -4.59 13.06 -0.33
C SER A 289 -3.72 12.05 0.41
N GLU A 290 -2.40 12.27 0.42
CA GLU A 290 -1.45 11.51 1.25
C GLU A 290 -1.71 11.75 2.75
N GLN A 291 -2.09 12.98 3.12
CA GLN A 291 -2.46 13.32 4.49
C GLN A 291 -3.73 12.58 4.93
N ASP A 292 -4.74 12.47 4.07
CA ASP A 292 -5.96 11.70 4.37
C ASP A 292 -5.66 10.23 4.60
N VAL A 293 -4.73 9.66 3.82
CA VAL A 293 -4.26 8.28 4.03
C VAL A 293 -3.49 8.17 5.34
N HIS A 294 -2.60 9.12 5.61
CA HIS A 294 -1.82 9.13 6.85
C HIS A 294 -2.72 9.26 8.10
N LEU A 295 -3.72 10.12 8.07
CA LEU A 295 -4.70 10.26 9.15
C LEU A 295 -5.43 8.93 9.47
N ARG A 296 -5.62 8.08 8.48
CA ARG A 296 -6.26 6.76 8.63
C ARG A 296 -5.30 5.67 9.10
N THR A 297 -4.06 5.75 8.65
CA THR A 297 -3.05 4.72 8.92
C THR A 297 -2.31 4.91 10.23
N PHE A 298 -1.98 6.14 10.57
CA PHE A 298 -1.06 6.43 11.67
C PHE A 298 -1.57 5.98 13.05
N PRO A 299 -2.84 6.21 13.44
CA PRO A 299 -3.36 5.68 14.72
C PRO A 299 -3.34 4.15 14.77
N GLY A 300 -3.67 3.49 13.63
CA GLY A 300 -3.60 2.03 13.52
C GLY A 300 -2.18 1.50 13.66
N LEU A 301 -1.19 2.20 13.09
CA LEU A 301 0.23 1.87 13.22
C LEU A 301 0.70 1.97 14.68
N GLN A 302 0.30 3.00 15.42
CA GLN A 302 0.64 3.17 16.83
C GLN A 302 0.09 1.99 17.67
N VAL A 303 -1.17 1.60 17.44
CA VAL A 303 -1.80 0.46 18.12
C VAL A 303 -1.12 -0.86 17.74
N ALA A 304 -0.91 -1.11 16.45
CA ALA A 304 -0.30 -2.34 15.97
C ALA A 304 1.14 -2.49 16.49
N CYS A 305 1.90 -1.40 16.52
CA CYS A 305 3.24 -1.36 17.09
C CYS A 305 3.25 -1.78 18.56
N GLU A 306 2.37 -1.20 19.38
CA GLU A 306 2.24 -1.53 20.81
C GLU A 306 1.93 -3.02 21.00
N LYS A 307 0.99 -3.57 20.23
CA LYS A 307 0.61 -4.98 20.30
C LYS A 307 1.72 -5.93 19.83
N MET A 308 2.41 -5.58 18.76
CA MET A 308 3.51 -6.43 18.24
C MET A 308 4.72 -6.46 19.19
N TRP A 309 4.99 -5.36 19.90
CA TRP A 309 6.11 -5.29 20.83
C TRP A 309 5.80 -5.86 22.21
N LYS A 310 4.60 -5.61 22.74
CA LYS A 310 4.23 -5.99 24.11
C LYS A 310 3.37 -7.26 24.18
N GLY A 311 2.71 -7.64 23.08
CA GLY A 311 1.80 -8.78 23.07
C GLY A 311 0.70 -8.64 24.11
N GLU A 312 0.50 -9.65 24.96
CA GLU A 312 -0.52 -9.66 26.01
C GLU A 312 -0.29 -8.60 27.12
N ASN A 313 0.89 -7.99 27.15
CA ASN A 313 1.19 -6.93 28.12
C ASN A 313 0.82 -5.53 27.60
N ALA A 314 0.33 -5.40 26.37
CA ALA A 314 -0.05 -4.11 25.78
C ALA A 314 -1.24 -3.44 26.51
N ASP A 315 -2.20 -4.22 26.96
CA ASP A 315 -3.47 -3.78 27.54
C ASP A 315 -3.41 -3.43 29.04
N LYS A 316 -2.22 -3.24 29.61
CA LYS A 316 -2.07 -2.80 31.00
C LYS A 316 -2.44 -1.34 31.23
N VAL A 317 -2.45 -0.52 30.16
CA VAL A 317 -2.90 0.86 30.17
C VAL A 317 -4.30 0.92 29.55
N PRO A 318 -5.30 1.55 30.16
CA PRO A 318 -6.62 1.72 29.56
C PRO A 318 -6.52 2.35 28.17
N PHE A 319 -7.35 1.92 27.23
CA PHE A 319 -7.32 2.37 25.83
C PHE A 319 -7.35 3.89 25.68
N GLU A 320 -8.24 4.56 26.43
CA GLU A 320 -8.35 6.02 26.40
C GLU A 320 -7.05 6.73 26.81
N GLN A 321 -6.36 6.21 27.84
CA GLN A 321 -5.07 6.76 28.26
C GLN A 321 -3.98 6.48 27.23
N PHE A 322 -3.99 5.29 26.61
CA PHE A 322 -3.07 4.97 25.52
C PHE A 322 -3.26 5.91 24.34
N MET A 323 -4.50 6.14 23.91
CA MET A 323 -4.79 7.08 22.81
C MET A 323 -4.43 8.53 23.16
N ALA A 324 -4.58 8.94 24.41
CA ALA A 324 -4.13 10.26 24.86
C ALA A 324 -2.59 10.41 24.77
N LEU A 325 -1.85 9.34 25.07
CA LEU A 325 -0.39 9.31 24.87
C LEU A 325 -0.03 9.35 23.37
N CYS A 326 -0.73 8.58 22.54
CA CYS A 326 -0.56 8.60 21.09
C CYS A 326 -0.75 10.00 20.49
N ALA A 327 -1.76 10.73 20.96
CA ALA A 327 -2.07 12.07 20.46
C ALA A 327 -0.94 13.10 20.69
N VAL A 328 -0.17 12.94 21.78
CA VAL A 328 0.96 13.83 22.11
C VAL A 328 2.32 13.27 21.67
N THR A 329 2.36 12.02 21.24
CA THR A 329 3.59 11.41 20.68
C THR A 329 3.81 11.90 19.25
N PRO A 330 5.01 12.38 18.90
CA PRO A 330 5.28 12.83 17.53
C PRO A 330 5.22 11.68 16.53
N GLU A 331 5.03 11.99 15.26
CA GLU A 331 5.07 11.01 14.16
C GLU A 331 6.48 10.40 14.03
N ALA A 332 7.49 11.26 13.96
CA ALA A 332 8.93 10.97 14.09
C ALA A 332 9.68 12.30 14.18
N PRO A 333 10.95 12.31 14.60
CA PRO A 333 11.77 13.52 14.55
C PRO A 333 11.86 14.09 13.13
N GLY A 334 11.44 15.34 12.96
CA GLY A 334 11.44 16.07 11.69
C GLY A 334 10.38 15.62 10.69
N VAL A 335 9.35 14.91 11.14
CA VAL A 335 8.20 14.51 10.31
C VAL A 335 6.93 15.17 10.87
N ASN A 336 6.12 15.72 9.97
CA ASN A 336 4.84 16.34 10.28
C ASN A 336 3.83 16.13 9.14
N LEU A 337 3.52 14.87 8.84
CA LEU A 337 2.55 14.51 7.79
C LEU A 337 1.11 14.84 8.19
N LEU A 338 0.82 14.91 9.48
CA LEU A 338 -0.48 15.39 10.00
C LEU A 338 -0.61 16.91 9.88
N ALA A 339 0.44 17.61 9.45
CA ALA A 339 0.46 19.07 9.35
C ALA A 339 -0.01 19.77 10.64
N LYS A 340 0.44 19.24 11.80
CA LYS A 340 0.16 19.86 13.10
C LYS A 340 0.95 21.16 13.20
N VAL A 341 0.27 22.24 13.56
CA VAL A 341 0.90 23.54 13.82
C VAL A 341 1.07 23.76 15.31
N ASP A 342 2.25 24.23 15.73
CA ASP A 342 2.58 24.46 17.13
C ASP A 342 1.79 25.62 17.75
N LYS A 343 1.23 26.50 16.92
CA LYS A 343 0.43 27.64 17.34
C LYS A 343 -0.92 27.62 16.65
N GLN A 344 -1.98 27.61 17.44
CA GLN A 344 -3.30 27.91 16.92
C GLN A 344 -3.36 29.39 16.56
N THR A 345 -3.26 29.69 15.27
CA THR A 345 -3.41 31.04 14.77
C THR A 345 -4.85 31.23 14.34
N THR A 346 -5.59 32.06 15.02
CA THR A 346 -6.90 32.52 14.56
C THR A 346 -6.68 33.84 13.87
N LEU A 347 -6.72 33.86 12.54
CA LEU A 347 -6.86 35.09 11.79
C LEU A 347 -8.32 35.48 11.78
N THR A 348 -8.68 36.41 12.67
CA THR A 348 -9.99 37.04 12.62
C THR A 348 -9.83 38.42 11.98
N GLU A 349 -9.82 38.53 10.67
CA GLU A 349 -10.01 39.81 9.98
C GLU A 349 -11.52 40.05 9.76
N THR A 350 -12.27 40.15 10.85
CA THR A 350 -13.69 40.45 10.77
C THR A 350 -13.91 41.88 10.30
N GLY A 351 -14.65 42.04 9.21
CA GLY A 351 -15.09 43.33 8.71
C GLY A 351 -14.14 44.01 7.72
N LYS A 352 -13.10 43.32 7.26
CA LYS A 352 -12.26 43.83 6.16
C LYS A 352 -12.87 43.45 4.82
N GLU A 353 -13.42 44.44 4.14
CA GLU A 353 -13.90 44.29 2.77
C GLU A 353 -12.73 44.52 1.77
N VAL A 354 -12.49 43.56 0.91
CA VAL A 354 -11.47 43.66 -0.15
C VAL A 354 -12.13 43.47 -1.51
N THR A 355 -11.97 44.47 -2.38
CA THR A 355 -12.42 44.34 -3.74
C THR A 355 -11.32 43.76 -4.61
N LEU A 356 -11.61 42.64 -5.28
CA LEU A 356 -10.68 41.97 -6.19
C LEU A 356 -11.14 42.19 -7.63
N SER A 357 -10.24 42.61 -8.52
CA SER A 357 -10.47 42.82 -9.93
C SER A 357 -9.51 41.98 -10.76
N GLY A 358 -9.92 40.79 -11.19
CA GLY A 358 -9.15 39.96 -12.11
C GLY A 358 -8.17 39.00 -11.45
N THR A 359 -6.86 39.25 -11.51
CA THR A 359 -5.81 38.31 -11.06
C THR A 359 -5.24 38.61 -9.69
N GLU A 360 -5.85 39.50 -8.94
CA GLU A 360 -5.36 39.87 -7.63
C GLU A 360 -5.59 38.74 -6.61
N VAL A 361 -4.63 38.58 -5.72
CA VAL A 361 -4.65 37.57 -4.65
C VAL A 361 -4.50 38.28 -3.30
N VAL A 362 -5.36 37.97 -2.36
CA VAL A 362 -5.16 38.37 -0.97
C VAL A 362 -4.29 37.34 -0.30
N THR A 363 -3.09 37.73 0.11
CA THR A 363 -2.20 36.87 0.88
C THR A 363 -2.36 37.20 2.36
N THR A 364 -2.50 36.18 3.19
CA THR A 364 -2.52 36.28 4.65
C THR A 364 -1.14 36.04 5.21
N GLU A 365 -0.94 36.39 6.49
CA GLU A 365 0.34 36.10 7.19
C GLU A 365 0.45 34.65 7.70
N VAL A 366 -0.49 33.78 7.29
CA VAL A 366 -0.47 32.37 7.63
C VAL A 366 0.37 31.61 6.65
N ASP A 367 1.47 31.08 7.10
CA ASP A 367 2.45 30.29 6.35
C ASP A 367 2.21 28.77 6.46
N GLU A 368 1.43 28.34 7.46
CA GLU A 368 1.08 26.92 7.65
C GLU A 368 -0.40 26.76 8.03
N ILE A 369 -1.06 25.76 7.43
CA ILE A 369 -2.42 25.33 7.79
C ILE A 369 -2.37 23.86 8.18
N GLY A 370 -2.66 23.57 9.45
CA GLY A 370 -2.74 22.21 9.99
C GLY A 370 -4.17 21.75 10.24
N TYR A 371 -4.37 20.46 10.37
CA TYR A 371 -5.67 19.87 10.71
C TYR A 371 -5.96 19.92 12.22
N PRO A 372 -7.22 20.19 12.63
CA PRO A 372 -8.36 20.68 11.82
C PRO A 372 -8.25 22.18 11.53
N TYR A 373 -8.70 22.61 10.36
CA TYR A 373 -8.81 24.03 10.02
C TYR A 373 -10.20 24.37 9.45
N ALA A 374 -10.56 25.63 9.54
CA ALA A 374 -11.72 26.20 8.87
C ALA A 374 -11.34 27.53 8.22
N VAL A 375 -11.84 27.76 7.03
CA VAL A 375 -11.73 29.03 6.29
C VAL A 375 -13.14 29.50 5.99
N GLU A 376 -13.50 30.70 6.51
CA GLU A 376 -14.80 31.31 6.28
C GLU A 376 -14.61 32.67 5.62
N PHE A 377 -15.37 32.93 4.57
CA PHE A 377 -15.40 34.22 3.88
C PHE A 377 -16.76 34.43 3.22
N GLU A 378 -17.13 35.69 3.03
CA GLU A 378 -18.34 36.09 2.32
C GLU A 378 -17.93 36.67 0.96
N LEU A 379 -18.56 36.18 -0.11
CA LEU A 379 -18.34 36.65 -1.46
C LEU A 379 -19.54 37.42 -1.97
N CYS A 380 -19.28 38.65 -2.46
CA CYS A 380 -20.27 39.49 -3.14
C CYS A 380 -19.82 39.71 -4.60
N PRO A 381 -20.08 38.78 -5.53
CA PRO A 381 -19.63 38.93 -6.92
C PRO A 381 -20.47 39.98 -7.66
N ASP A 382 -19.79 40.92 -8.30
CA ASP A 382 -20.44 41.94 -9.15
C ASP A 382 -20.88 41.38 -10.52
N ALA A 383 -20.35 40.21 -10.91
CA ALA A 383 -20.66 39.48 -12.12
C ALA A 383 -20.65 37.97 -11.90
N THR A 384 -21.18 37.20 -12.83
CA THR A 384 -21.09 35.73 -12.78
C THR A 384 -19.63 35.31 -12.87
N PRO A 385 -19.06 34.65 -11.87
CA PRO A 385 -17.68 34.17 -11.91
C PRO A 385 -17.47 33.16 -13.06
N ASN A 386 -16.27 33.11 -13.62
CA ASN A 386 -15.88 32.03 -14.51
C ASN A 386 -15.88 30.69 -13.77
N ALA A 387 -16.22 29.60 -14.46
CA ALA A 387 -16.29 28.25 -13.87
C ALA A 387 -14.99 27.79 -13.21
N ASP A 388 -13.85 28.37 -13.61
CA ASP A 388 -12.50 28.00 -13.12
C ASP A 388 -11.91 28.99 -12.11
N ALA A 389 -12.75 29.85 -11.50
CA ALA A 389 -12.28 30.82 -10.51
C ALA A 389 -11.78 30.10 -9.23
N ILE A 390 -10.51 30.30 -8.89
CA ILE A 390 -9.93 29.81 -7.64
C ILE A 390 -10.36 30.75 -6.50
N LEU A 391 -11.16 30.26 -5.57
CA LEU A 391 -11.63 31.01 -4.42
C LEU A 391 -10.66 30.94 -3.24
N PHE A 392 -9.99 29.82 -3.08
CA PHE A 392 -9.02 29.59 -2.01
C PHE A 392 -7.91 28.67 -2.52
N LYS A 393 -6.67 28.98 -2.13
CA LYS A 393 -5.51 28.11 -2.40
C LYS A 393 -4.66 28.08 -1.12
N GLY A 394 -4.46 26.92 -0.56
CA GLY A 394 -3.54 26.70 0.54
C GLY A 394 -2.06 26.79 0.12
N PRO A 395 -1.15 26.87 1.06
CA PRO A 395 0.28 26.85 0.84
C PRO A 395 0.75 25.56 0.17
#